data_198e01287a5ac75958f41bd3edb12332
#
_entry.id   198e01287a5ac75958f41bd3edb12332
#
_cell.length_a   1.000
_cell.length_b   1.000
_cell.length_c   1.000
_cell.angle_alpha   90.00
_cell.angle_beta   90.00
_cell.angle_gamma   90.00
#
_symmetry.space_group_name_H-M   'P 1'
#
loop_
_entity.id
_entity.type
_entity.pdbx_description
1 polymer ?
#
loop_
_entity_poly.entity_id
_entity_poly.type
_entity_poly.pdbx_seq_one_letter_code
_entity_poly.pdbx_strand_id
1 'polypeptide(L)'
;MSKLPARSACLVLSFLILASPGVGQSPVVDDSEPHLNRVVELMKTKQPALGIFSWDLSTRTAAWVASAKKMDFVVIDLEHSPYDVSRLETYLMALLDKRQLLQKGNLQPNVVPIVRVPTEGGEPLRSVIKQVLDTGPMGILVPHVDTAADALAAVRACRFPQRKGSVNFEPNGVRGTGYAWPARQWGLTSDEYVRRADLWPLNPQGELLLWLMIESKQAVDNIQEIVRVPGIGGLFIGPTDLAFSLGVAAGDPEVEQAMEKVLAVCRQANVPCGTFDSQVTKRLRQGFQFLAVGVDNGASWNVQESLKQGDEFRSK
;
A
#
# COMPACT_ATOMS: atom_id res chain seq x y z
N MET A 1 -75.64 -46.78 -24.27
CA MET A 1 -74.33 -47.44 -24.04
C MET A 1 -73.40 -47.02 -25.18
N SER A 2 -72.68 -45.91 -25.01
CA SER A 2 -71.78 -45.39 -26.05
C SER A 2 -70.36 -45.40 -25.52
N LYS A 3 -69.46 -46.09 -26.19
CA LYS A 3 -68.05 -46.18 -25.87
C LYS A 3 -67.35 -44.98 -26.46
N LEU A 4 -66.62 -44.23 -25.59
CA LEU A 4 -65.68 -43.20 -26.00
C LEU A 4 -64.27 -43.79 -26.26
N PRO A 5 -63.57 -43.35 -27.29
CA PRO A 5 -62.22 -43.88 -27.58
C PRO A 5 -61.16 -43.10 -26.74
N ALA A 6 -60.16 -43.86 -26.28
CA ALA A 6 -58.96 -43.35 -25.61
C ALA A 6 -58.06 -42.61 -26.61
N ARG A 7 -57.68 -41.37 -26.27
CA ARG A 7 -56.62 -40.60 -26.96
C ARG A 7 -55.30 -40.85 -26.28
N SER A 8 -54.37 -41.47 -26.96
CA SER A 8 -52.93 -41.55 -26.56
C SER A 8 -52.29 -40.20 -26.74
N ALA A 9 -51.84 -39.66 -25.65
CA ALA A 9 -50.99 -38.47 -25.66
C ALA A 9 -49.52 -38.90 -25.81
N CYS A 10 -48.93 -38.55 -26.94
CA CYS A 10 -47.52 -38.72 -27.18
C CYS A 10 -46.75 -37.61 -26.47
N LEU A 11 -46.00 -37.96 -25.41
CA LEU A 11 -45.13 -37.03 -24.69
C LEU A 11 -43.84 -36.85 -25.49
N VAL A 12 -43.68 -35.70 -26.15
CA VAL A 12 -42.40 -35.31 -26.78
C VAL A 12 -41.51 -34.75 -25.70
N LEU A 13 -40.48 -35.50 -25.28
CA LEU A 13 -39.46 -35.05 -24.37
C LEU A 13 -38.47 -34.17 -25.17
N SER A 14 -38.61 -32.88 -25.05
CA SER A 14 -37.61 -31.93 -25.56
C SER A 14 -36.38 -31.92 -24.65
N PHE A 15 -35.28 -32.47 -25.08
CA PHE A 15 -33.98 -32.33 -24.45
C PHE A 15 -33.51 -30.87 -24.62
N LEU A 16 -33.56 -30.07 -23.54
CA LEU A 16 -32.82 -28.83 -23.48
C LEU A 16 -31.33 -29.17 -23.34
N ILE A 17 -30.57 -28.94 -24.39
CA ILE A 17 -29.09 -28.92 -24.33
C ILE A 17 -28.72 -27.69 -23.59
N LEU A 18 -28.36 -27.80 -22.28
CA LEU A 18 -27.71 -26.79 -21.54
C LEU A 18 -26.31 -26.56 -22.14
N ALA A 19 -26.16 -25.49 -22.91
CA ALA A 19 -24.85 -25.02 -23.34
C ALA A 19 -24.01 -24.74 -22.09
N SER A 20 -22.86 -25.41 -21.96
CA SER A 20 -21.87 -25.11 -20.94
C SER A 20 -21.45 -23.65 -21.08
N PRO A 21 -21.36 -22.88 -19.99
CA PRO A 21 -20.84 -21.54 -20.08
C PRO A 21 -19.39 -21.62 -20.59
N GLY A 22 -19.16 -20.98 -21.73
CA GLY A 22 -17.83 -20.89 -22.33
C GLY A 22 -16.85 -20.39 -21.29
N VAL A 23 -15.62 -20.92 -21.34
CA VAL A 23 -14.48 -20.41 -20.55
C VAL A 23 -14.41 -18.91 -20.80
N GLY A 24 -14.90 -18.13 -19.84
CA GLY A 24 -14.92 -16.68 -19.93
C GLY A 24 -13.50 -16.18 -20.14
N GLN A 25 -13.30 -15.45 -21.22
CA GLN A 25 -12.12 -14.58 -21.34
C GLN A 25 -12.04 -13.76 -20.06
N SER A 26 -10.89 -13.78 -19.40
CA SER A 26 -10.62 -12.88 -18.28
C SER A 26 -10.97 -11.47 -18.74
N PRO A 27 -11.79 -10.70 -18.00
CA PRO A 27 -12.12 -9.35 -18.40
C PRO A 27 -10.81 -8.61 -18.64
N VAL A 28 -10.67 -8.00 -19.80
CA VAL A 28 -9.60 -7.04 -20.08
C VAL A 28 -9.81 -5.95 -19.05
N VAL A 29 -8.90 -5.84 -18.10
CA VAL A 29 -8.97 -4.77 -17.11
C VAL A 29 -8.70 -3.48 -17.85
N ASP A 30 -9.65 -2.58 -17.79
CA ASP A 30 -9.57 -1.27 -18.43
C ASP A 30 -8.52 -0.43 -17.68
N ASP A 31 -7.40 -0.13 -18.33
CA ASP A 31 -6.34 0.75 -17.79
C ASP A 31 -6.83 2.19 -17.54
N SER A 32 -8.06 2.51 -17.92
CA SER A 32 -8.68 3.83 -17.72
C SER A 32 -9.32 4.01 -16.34
N GLU A 33 -9.53 2.94 -15.57
CA GLU A 33 -10.07 3.09 -14.22
C GLU A 33 -9.00 3.65 -13.25
N PRO A 34 -9.34 4.68 -12.45
CA PRO A 34 -8.41 5.22 -11.45
C PRO A 34 -8.07 4.16 -10.39
N HIS A 35 -6.84 4.21 -9.89
CA HIS A 35 -6.45 3.35 -8.77
C HIS A 35 -7.31 3.62 -7.54
N LEU A 36 -7.60 2.56 -6.78
CA LEU A 36 -8.18 2.69 -5.43
C LEU A 36 -7.18 3.37 -4.48
N ASN A 37 -5.90 3.11 -4.67
CA ASN A 37 -4.83 3.71 -3.88
C ASN A 37 -4.43 5.07 -4.48
N ARG A 38 -4.90 6.16 -3.86
CA ARG A 38 -4.59 7.54 -4.29
C ARG A 38 -3.08 7.81 -4.35
N VAL A 39 -2.27 7.20 -3.47
CA VAL A 39 -0.83 7.42 -3.47
C VAL A 39 -0.20 6.83 -4.73
N VAL A 40 -0.71 5.68 -5.22
CA VAL A 40 -0.29 5.13 -6.51
C VAL A 40 -0.58 6.12 -7.65
N GLU A 41 -1.77 6.73 -7.68
CA GLU A 41 -2.13 7.76 -8.68
C GLU A 41 -1.15 8.94 -8.67
N LEU A 42 -0.82 9.44 -7.48
CA LEU A 42 0.14 10.53 -7.32
C LEU A 42 1.54 10.13 -7.80
N MET A 43 1.99 8.93 -7.45
CA MET A 43 3.30 8.42 -7.87
C MET A 43 3.38 8.20 -9.38
N LYS A 44 2.33 7.66 -10.02
CA LYS A 44 2.24 7.52 -11.49
C LYS A 44 2.42 8.87 -12.21
N THR A 45 1.82 9.91 -11.66
CA THR A 45 1.86 11.26 -12.22
C THR A 45 3.03 12.09 -11.69
N LYS A 46 3.94 11.49 -10.91
CA LYS A 46 5.09 12.16 -10.27
C LYS A 46 4.68 13.36 -9.39
N GLN A 47 3.48 13.31 -8.85
CA GLN A 47 3.00 14.28 -7.88
C GLN A 47 3.40 13.84 -6.46
N PRO A 48 3.79 14.77 -5.58
CA PRO A 48 4.15 14.42 -4.22
C PRO A 48 2.94 13.95 -3.41
N ALA A 49 3.15 12.95 -2.56
CA ALA A 49 2.18 12.49 -1.56
C ALA A 49 2.60 12.95 -0.16
N LEU A 50 1.64 13.40 0.64
CA LEU A 50 1.89 13.88 2.01
C LEU A 50 1.01 13.15 3.02
N GLY A 51 1.61 12.77 4.14
CA GLY A 51 0.92 12.06 5.20
C GLY A 51 1.57 12.27 6.57
N ILE A 52 1.14 11.48 7.52
CA ILE A 52 1.66 11.51 8.90
C ILE A 52 1.91 10.08 9.40
N PHE A 53 2.64 9.96 10.52
CA PHE A 53 2.61 8.75 11.34
C PHE A 53 1.50 8.83 12.37
N SER A 54 0.83 7.71 12.62
CA SER A 54 -0.19 7.55 13.66
C SER A 54 0.26 6.50 14.65
N TRP A 55 0.42 6.92 15.91
CA TRP A 55 0.82 6.07 17.04
C TRP A 55 -0.37 5.72 17.95
N ASP A 56 -1.43 6.55 17.90
CA ASP A 56 -2.67 6.27 18.63
C ASP A 56 -3.66 5.49 17.75
N LEU A 57 -3.75 4.19 17.99
CA LEU A 57 -4.67 3.30 17.30
C LEU A 57 -6.13 3.40 17.81
N SER A 58 -6.54 4.56 18.31
CA SER A 58 -7.94 4.77 18.68
C SER A 58 -8.82 5.08 17.47
N THR A 59 -10.07 4.71 17.55
CA THR A 59 -11.08 5.02 16.51
C THR A 59 -11.31 6.53 16.35
N ARG A 60 -11.08 7.31 17.41
CA ARG A 60 -11.19 8.78 17.37
C ARG A 60 -10.07 9.39 16.54
N THR A 61 -8.86 8.91 16.73
CA THR A 61 -7.70 9.33 15.92
C THR A 61 -7.90 8.93 14.47
N ALA A 62 -8.36 7.72 14.18
CA ALA A 62 -8.69 7.29 12.83
C ALA A 62 -9.74 8.22 12.17
N ALA A 63 -10.81 8.56 12.87
CA ALA A 63 -11.84 9.46 12.36
C ALA A 63 -11.30 10.89 12.14
N TRP A 64 -10.40 11.37 13.00
CA TRP A 64 -9.73 12.65 12.79
C TRP A 64 -8.86 12.62 11.54
N VAL A 65 -8.03 11.58 11.36
CA VAL A 65 -7.20 11.36 10.16
C VAL A 65 -8.08 11.32 8.91
N ALA A 66 -9.17 10.56 8.93
CA ALA A 66 -10.10 10.44 7.80
C ALA A 66 -10.70 11.80 7.38
N SER A 67 -10.89 12.71 8.34
CA SER A 67 -11.44 14.05 8.09
C SER A 67 -10.40 15.07 7.61
N ALA A 68 -9.10 14.73 7.67
CA ALA A 68 -8.03 15.65 7.30
C ALA A 68 -8.05 15.95 5.81
N LYS A 69 -8.10 17.24 5.48
CA LYS A 69 -8.01 17.68 4.09
C LYS A 69 -6.55 17.68 3.63
N LYS A 70 -6.32 17.31 2.37
CA LYS A 70 -4.99 17.37 1.72
C LYS A 70 -3.97 16.35 2.28
N MET A 71 -4.40 15.42 3.12
CA MET A 71 -3.59 14.28 3.55
C MET A 71 -3.84 13.11 2.59
N ASP A 72 -2.77 12.54 2.03
CA ASP A 72 -2.86 11.48 1.05
C ASP A 72 -2.69 10.09 1.69
N PHE A 73 -1.88 9.99 2.75
CA PHE A 73 -1.66 8.73 3.44
C PHE A 73 -1.49 8.91 4.96
N VAL A 74 -1.66 7.83 5.68
CA VAL A 74 -1.27 7.68 7.08
C VAL A 74 -0.43 6.43 7.24
N VAL A 75 0.72 6.54 7.90
CA VAL A 75 1.51 5.40 8.34
C VAL A 75 1.07 5.03 9.75
N ILE A 76 0.34 3.95 9.87
CA ILE A 76 -0.09 3.37 11.15
C ILE A 76 1.08 2.58 11.70
N ASP A 77 1.59 3.02 12.85
CA ASP A 77 2.83 2.51 13.39
C ASP A 77 2.60 1.35 14.36
N LEU A 78 3.05 0.16 13.99
CA LEU A 78 3.07 -1.02 14.85
C LEU A 78 4.49 -1.39 15.31
N GLU A 79 5.51 -0.60 14.94
CA GLU A 79 6.88 -0.80 15.39
C GLU A 79 7.08 -0.18 16.78
N HIS A 80 6.72 1.09 16.96
CA HIS A 80 6.88 1.81 18.22
C HIS A 80 5.57 1.95 19.00
N SER A 81 4.52 1.26 18.57
CA SER A 81 3.25 1.10 19.29
C SER A 81 3.03 -0.38 19.61
N PRO A 82 2.14 -0.72 20.56
CA PRO A 82 1.82 -2.11 20.80
C PRO A 82 1.35 -2.83 19.53
N TYR A 83 1.95 -3.97 19.22
CA TYR A 83 1.50 -4.81 18.12
C TYR A 83 0.14 -5.42 18.43
N ASP A 84 -0.92 -4.78 17.96
CA ASP A 84 -2.31 -5.19 18.19
C ASP A 84 -3.09 -5.16 16.87
N VAL A 85 -3.21 -6.32 16.23
CA VAL A 85 -3.90 -6.49 14.96
C VAL A 85 -5.40 -6.20 15.07
N SER A 86 -6.02 -6.45 16.24
CA SER A 86 -7.44 -6.16 16.46
C SER A 86 -7.70 -4.65 16.52
N ARG A 87 -6.82 -3.91 17.16
CA ARG A 87 -6.89 -2.43 17.15
C ARG A 87 -6.65 -1.87 15.76
N LEU A 88 -5.68 -2.42 15.02
CA LEU A 88 -5.44 -2.03 13.64
C LEU A 88 -6.70 -2.22 12.79
N GLU A 89 -7.35 -3.38 12.89
CA GLU A 89 -8.59 -3.64 12.16
C GLU A 89 -9.69 -2.62 12.50
N THR A 90 -9.86 -2.31 13.78
CA THR A 90 -10.83 -1.31 14.26
C THR A 90 -10.48 0.11 13.76
N TYR A 91 -9.19 0.46 13.76
CA TYR A 91 -8.69 1.73 13.23
C TYR A 91 -9.02 1.87 11.73
N LEU A 92 -8.71 0.84 10.93
CA LEU A 92 -8.98 0.82 9.49
C LEU A 92 -10.49 0.96 9.19
N MET A 93 -11.36 0.32 9.98
CA MET A 93 -12.80 0.51 9.87
C MET A 93 -13.23 1.96 10.16
N ALA A 94 -12.65 2.59 11.18
CA ALA A 94 -12.96 3.96 11.56
C ALA A 94 -12.38 5.02 10.60
N LEU A 95 -11.37 4.65 9.81
CA LEU A 95 -10.76 5.50 8.77
C LEU A 95 -11.69 5.70 7.56
N LEU A 96 -12.71 4.86 7.39
CA LEU A 96 -13.63 4.95 6.26
C LEU A 96 -14.69 6.05 6.49
N ASP A 97 -14.57 7.16 5.79
CA ASP A 97 -15.58 8.21 5.74
C ASP A 97 -16.60 7.92 4.62
N LYS A 98 -17.74 7.32 5.01
CA LYS A 98 -18.82 6.95 4.07
C LYS A 98 -19.38 8.13 3.30
N ARG A 99 -19.46 9.31 3.94
CA ARG A 99 -19.98 10.51 3.27
C ARG A 99 -19.07 10.96 2.15
N GLN A 100 -17.76 10.94 2.40
CA GLN A 100 -16.78 11.33 1.39
C GLN A 100 -16.70 10.32 0.24
N LEU A 101 -16.79 9.00 0.52
CA LEU A 101 -16.91 7.98 -0.52
C LEU A 101 -18.12 8.22 -1.43
N LEU A 102 -19.28 8.48 -0.85
CA LEU A 102 -20.49 8.80 -1.60
C LEU A 102 -20.37 10.09 -2.42
N GLN A 103 -19.76 11.13 -1.86
CA GLN A 103 -19.55 12.41 -2.56
C GLN A 103 -18.57 12.29 -3.73
N LYS A 104 -17.53 11.47 -3.59
CA LYS A 104 -16.57 11.20 -4.67
C LYS A 104 -17.12 10.26 -5.75
N GLY A 105 -18.09 9.43 -5.42
CA GLY A 105 -18.66 8.43 -6.32
C GLY A 105 -17.71 7.29 -6.66
N ASN A 106 -16.68 7.04 -5.84
CA ASN A 106 -15.74 5.94 -6.01
C ASN A 106 -15.28 5.36 -4.65
N LEU A 107 -14.63 4.19 -4.67
CA LEU A 107 -14.18 3.46 -3.48
C LEU A 107 -12.82 3.92 -2.93
N GLN A 108 -12.16 4.87 -3.56
CA GLN A 108 -10.85 5.37 -3.13
C GLN A 108 -10.96 5.99 -1.73
N PRO A 109 -10.22 5.52 -0.71
CA PRO A 109 -10.22 6.16 0.60
C PRO A 109 -9.66 7.60 0.51
N ASN A 110 -10.06 8.46 1.42
CA ASN A 110 -9.51 9.82 1.45
C ASN A 110 -8.05 9.86 1.85
N VAL A 111 -7.70 8.99 2.79
CA VAL A 111 -6.35 8.83 3.30
C VAL A 111 -5.98 7.36 3.16
N VAL A 112 -4.90 7.09 2.45
CA VAL A 112 -4.43 5.72 2.19
C VAL A 112 -3.76 5.15 3.45
N PRO A 113 -4.24 4.04 4.01
CA PRO A 113 -3.62 3.40 5.16
C PRO A 113 -2.40 2.58 4.74
N ILE A 114 -1.25 2.92 5.28
CA ILE A 114 0.00 2.18 5.18
C ILE A 114 0.38 1.75 6.59
N VAL A 115 0.85 0.54 6.79
CA VAL A 115 1.21 0.04 8.12
C VAL A 115 2.71 -0.19 8.21
N ARG A 116 3.37 0.45 9.19
CA ARG A 116 4.73 0.11 9.55
C ARG A 116 4.70 -1.11 10.46
N VAL A 117 5.33 -2.19 9.98
CA VAL A 117 5.35 -3.47 10.71
C VAL A 117 6.47 -3.51 11.75
N PRO A 118 6.31 -4.28 12.85
CA PRO A 118 7.29 -4.32 13.94
C PRO A 118 8.44 -5.31 13.70
N THR A 119 8.67 -5.73 12.45
CA THR A 119 9.69 -6.73 12.13
C THR A 119 10.69 -6.19 11.14
N GLU A 120 11.95 -6.38 11.47
CA GLU A 120 13.08 -6.13 10.61
C GLU A 120 13.14 -7.13 9.43
N GLY A 121 13.93 -6.79 8.40
CA GLY A 121 13.94 -7.51 7.13
C GLY A 121 14.20 -9.02 7.17
N GLY A 122 14.89 -9.55 8.19
CA GLY A 122 15.30 -10.95 8.26
C GLY A 122 14.43 -11.89 9.10
N GLU A 123 13.55 -11.38 9.95
CA GLU A 123 12.80 -12.13 10.96
C GLU A 123 11.38 -12.51 10.47
N PRO A 124 10.46 -13.08 11.26
CA PRO A 124 9.21 -13.71 10.81
C PRO A 124 8.25 -12.77 10.05
N LEU A 125 8.83 -11.95 9.19
CA LEU A 125 8.22 -10.94 8.34
C LEU A 125 6.99 -11.48 7.61
N ARG A 126 7.06 -12.72 7.11
CA ARG A 126 5.95 -13.36 6.40
C ARG A 126 4.67 -13.47 7.23
N SER A 127 4.76 -13.89 8.50
CA SER A 127 3.58 -14.06 9.36
C SER A 127 3.00 -12.72 9.79
N VAL A 128 3.85 -11.74 10.09
CA VAL A 128 3.45 -10.39 10.46
C VAL A 128 2.77 -9.67 9.29
N ILE A 129 3.41 -9.62 8.12
CA ILE A 129 2.83 -8.98 6.93
C ILE A 129 1.50 -9.63 6.54
N LYS A 130 1.41 -10.97 6.61
CA LYS A 130 0.16 -11.67 6.34
C LYS A 130 -0.96 -11.20 7.27
N GLN A 131 -0.74 -11.20 8.59
CA GLN A 131 -1.74 -10.79 9.56
C GLN A 131 -2.16 -9.33 9.36
N VAL A 132 -1.20 -8.45 9.11
CA VAL A 132 -1.47 -7.04 8.85
C VAL A 132 -2.27 -6.86 7.56
N LEU A 133 -1.87 -7.48 6.45
CA LEU A 133 -2.59 -7.36 5.18
C LEU A 133 -4.00 -7.98 5.22
N ASP A 134 -4.22 -8.97 6.08
CA ASP A 134 -5.54 -9.58 6.28
C ASP A 134 -6.52 -8.63 6.99
N THR A 135 -6.06 -7.50 7.58
CA THR A 135 -6.92 -6.43 8.10
C THR A 135 -7.35 -5.40 7.05
N GLY A 136 -6.65 -5.29 5.93
CA GLY A 136 -7.06 -4.48 4.77
C GLY A 136 -6.35 -3.14 4.54
N PRO A 137 -5.11 -2.89 5.00
CA PRO A 137 -4.36 -1.71 4.61
C PRO A 137 -4.00 -1.76 3.11
N MET A 138 -3.62 -0.61 2.55
CA MET A 138 -3.24 -0.48 1.15
C MET A 138 -1.73 -0.32 0.96
N GLY A 139 -0.95 -0.52 2.02
CA GLY A 139 0.50 -0.52 1.95
C GLY A 139 1.15 -1.05 3.22
N ILE A 140 2.40 -1.43 3.06
CA ILE A 140 3.30 -1.89 4.13
C ILE A 140 4.56 -1.04 4.09
N LEU A 141 5.01 -0.60 5.24
CA LEU A 141 6.34 -0.02 5.46
C LEU A 141 7.15 -0.99 6.31
N VAL A 142 8.27 -1.49 5.78
CA VAL A 142 9.16 -2.44 6.48
C VAL A 142 10.38 -1.67 6.98
N PRO A 143 10.62 -1.60 8.31
CA PRO A 143 11.81 -0.97 8.85
C PRO A 143 13.06 -1.83 8.65
N HIS A 144 14.23 -1.24 8.82
CA HIS A 144 15.55 -1.89 8.87
C HIS A 144 15.82 -2.87 7.71
N VAL A 145 15.58 -2.44 6.48
CA VAL A 145 15.90 -3.24 5.29
C VAL A 145 17.35 -2.96 4.86
N ASP A 146 18.23 -3.86 5.19
CA ASP A 146 19.67 -3.68 5.00
C ASP A 146 20.24 -4.35 3.74
N THR A 147 19.51 -5.31 3.17
CA THR A 147 19.98 -6.09 2.03
C THR A 147 18.90 -6.29 0.95
N ALA A 148 19.33 -6.63 -0.26
CA ALA A 148 18.41 -7.04 -1.33
C ALA A 148 17.61 -8.32 -0.98
N ALA A 149 18.17 -9.19 -0.13
CA ALA A 149 17.48 -10.39 0.35
C ALA A 149 16.31 -10.04 1.26
N ASP A 150 16.47 -9.06 2.16
CA ASP A 150 15.41 -8.54 3.02
C ASP A 150 14.29 -7.90 2.19
N ALA A 151 14.68 -7.07 1.22
CA ALA A 151 13.76 -6.45 0.27
C ALA A 151 12.95 -7.50 -0.51
N LEU A 152 13.60 -8.56 -1.01
CA LEU A 152 12.94 -9.65 -1.72
C LEU A 152 11.99 -10.44 -0.82
N ALA A 153 12.38 -10.68 0.44
CA ALA A 153 11.53 -11.34 1.43
C ALA A 153 10.25 -10.54 1.68
N ALA A 154 10.35 -9.22 1.83
CA ALA A 154 9.23 -8.30 1.98
C ALA A 154 8.29 -8.32 0.75
N VAL A 155 8.86 -8.23 -0.46
CA VAL A 155 8.09 -8.33 -1.71
C VAL A 155 7.27 -9.61 -1.77
N ARG A 156 7.91 -10.76 -1.50
CA ARG A 156 7.25 -12.07 -1.54
C ARG A 156 6.17 -12.21 -0.46
N ALA A 157 6.39 -11.64 0.72
CA ALA A 157 5.43 -11.68 1.83
C ALA A 157 4.15 -10.88 1.53
N CYS A 158 4.24 -9.80 0.77
CA CYS A 158 3.10 -8.97 0.38
C CYS A 158 2.24 -9.60 -0.72
N ARG A 159 2.80 -10.45 -1.57
CA ARG A 159 2.15 -10.98 -2.77
C ARG A 159 1.47 -12.32 -2.52
N PHE A 160 0.29 -12.52 -3.10
CA PHE A 160 -0.26 -13.86 -3.26
C PHE A 160 0.58 -14.68 -4.22
N PRO A 161 0.61 -16.04 -4.07
CA PRO A 161 1.19 -16.90 -5.09
C PRO A 161 0.58 -16.63 -6.46
N GLN A 162 1.43 -16.36 -7.44
CA GLN A 162 1.00 -15.99 -8.78
C GLN A 162 0.58 -17.24 -9.58
N ARG A 163 -0.42 -17.07 -10.46
CA ARG A 163 -0.85 -18.15 -11.34
C ARG A 163 0.26 -18.49 -12.33
N LYS A 164 0.45 -19.78 -12.60
CA LYS A 164 1.43 -20.25 -13.58
C LYS A 164 1.18 -19.58 -14.94
N GLY A 165 2.21 -18.96 -15.49
CA GLY A 165 2.15 -18.25 -16.77
C GLY A 165 1.65 -16.79 -16.70
N SER A 166 1.40 -16.23 -15.50
CA SER A 166 1.13 -14.80 -15.37
C SER A 166 2.36 -13.95 -15.74
N VAL A 167 2.12 -12.76 -16.33
CA VAL A 167 3.19 -11.83 -16.77
C VAL A 167 4.08 -11.44 -15.60
N ASN A 168 3.49 -11.22 -14.42
CA ASN A 168 4.20 -10.81 -13.21
C ASN A 168 4.44 -12.00 -12.27
N PHE A 169 4.83 -13.16 -12.81
CA PHE A 169 5.00 -14.38 -12.02
C PHE A 169 6.09 -14.21 -10.95
N GLU A 170 7.23 -13.67 -11.32
CA GLU A 170 8.35 -13.43 -10.40
C GLU A 170 8.41 -11.97 -9.91
N PRO A 171 8.80 -11.73 -8.66
CA PRO A 171 9.02 -12.69 -7.57
C PRO A 171 7.72 -13.34 -7.09
N ASN A 172 7.65 -14.67 -7.10
CA ASN A 172 6.43 -15.38 -6.70
C ASN A 172 6.12 -15.15 -5.22
N GLY A 173 4.83 -14.84 -4.92
CA GLY A 173 4.37 -14.52 -3.59
C GLY A 173 4.27 -15.74 -2.67
N VAL A 174 4.22 -15.44 -1.35
CA VAL A 174 4.05 -16.44 -0.28
C VAL A 174 2.94 -16.06 0.70
N ARG A 175 2.15 -15.01 0.41
CA ARG A 175 1.01 -14.60 1.23
C ARG A 175 -0.05 -15.70 1.26
N GLY A 176 -0.63 -15.97 2.43
CA GLY A 176 -1.74 -16.90 2.57
C GLY A 176 -3.08 -16.30 2.12
N THR A 177 -4.14 -17.14 2.07
CA THR A 177 -5.43 -16.85 1.45
C THR A 177 -6.46 -16.16 2.34
N GLY A 178 -6.05 -15.33 3.29
CA GLY A 178 -6.92 -14.54 4.17
C GLY A 178 -7.55 -13.32 3.50
N TYR A 179 -8.18 -13.46 2.34
CA TYR A 179 -8.60 -12.33 1.49
C TYR A 179 -10.04 -11.85 1.69
N ALA A 180 -10.90 -12.60 2.37
CA ALA A 180 -12.34 -12.27 2.42
C ALA A 180 -12.62 -10.96 3.18
N TRP A 181 -11.94 -10.75 4.30
CA TRP A 181 -12.11 -9.53 5.09
C TRP A 181 -11.50 -8.28 4.42
N PRO A 182 -10.23 -8.28 4.00
CA PRO A 182 -9.66 -7.12 3.32
C PRO A 182 -10.36 -6.78 2.00
N ALA A 183 -10.92 -7.75 1.28
CA ALA A 183 -11.75 -7.49 0.11
C ALA A 183 -12.97 -6.64 0.48
N ARG A 184 -13.67 -7.00 1.57
CA ARG A 184 -14.78 -6.21 2.09
C ARG A 184 -14.36 -4.80 2.50
N GLN A 185 -13.19 -4.63 3.11
CA GLN A 185 -12.65 -3.31 3.50
C GLN A 185 -12.39 -2.42 2.27
N TRP A 186 -11.96 -3.00 1.17
CA TRP A 186 -11.75 -2.27 -0.09
C TRP A 186 -13.03 -2.09 -0.93
N GLY A 187 -14.16 -2.69 -0.52
CA GLY A 187 -15.41 -2.67 -1.27
C GLY A 187 -15.39 -3.56 -2.51
N LEU A 188 -14.56 -4.58 -2.53
CA LEU A 188 -14.34 -5.49 -3.64
C LEU A 188 -14.90 -6.89 -3.36
N THR A 189 -15.16 -7.66 -4.42
CA THR A 189 -15.31 -9.11 -4.31
C THR A 189 -13.95 -9.76 -4.00
N SER A 190 -13.95 -10.98 -3.49
CA SER A 190 -12.71 -11.73 -3.21
C SER A 190 -11.81 -11.89 -4.45
N ASP A 191 -12.41 -12.13 -5.60
CA ASP A 191 -11.68 -12.30 -6.86
C ASP A 191 -11.07 -10.99 -7.36
N GLU A 192 -11.78 -9.88 -7.24
CA GLU A 192 -11.26 -8.54 -7.54
C GLU A 192 -10.10 -8.19 -6.62
N TYR A 193 -10.27 -8.43 -5.32
CA TYR A 193 -9.22 -8.17 -4.34
C TYR A 193 -7.95 -8.97 -4.65
N VAL A 194 -8.05 -10.27 -4.90
CA VAL A 194 -6.87 -11.10 -5.20
C VAL A 194 -6.11 -10.60 -6.44
N ARG A 195 -6.82 -10.07 -7.42
CA ARG A 195 -6.17 -9.47 -8.62
C ARG A 195 -5.52 -8.12 -8.33
N ARG A 196 -6.20 -7.25 -7.54
CA ARG A 196 -5.75 -5.88 -7.27
C ARG A 196 -4.82 -5.76 -6.07
N ALA A 197 -4.86 -6.71 -5.12
CA ALA A 197 -3.97 -6.73 -3.95
C ALA A 197 -2.58 -7.30 -4.30
N ASP A 198 -1.96 -6.72 -5.32
CA ASP A 198 -0.59 -6.99 -5.74
C ASP A 198 0.23 -5.69 -5.72
N LEU A 199 1.53 -5.80 -5.76
CA LEU A 199 2.45 -4.67 -5.58
C LEU A 199 2.57 -3.80 -6.83
N TRP A 200 2.26 -2.52 -6.68
CA TRP A 200 2.66 -1.49 -7.63
C TRP A 200 4.13 -1.11 -7.39
N PRO A 201 4.98 -0.87 -8.42
CA PRO A 201 4.68 -0.86 -9.85
C PRO A 201 4.90 -2.21 -10.56
N LEU A 202 5.25 -3.28 -9.86
CA LEU A 202 5.46 -4.60 -10.47
C LEU A 202 4.22 -5.07 -11.24
N ASN A 203 3.06 -4.95 -10.62
CA ASN A 203 1.78 -5.03 -11.29
C ASN A 203 1.25 -3.60 -11.51
N PRO A 204 1.17 -3.10 -12.75
CA PRO A 204 0.67 -1.75 -13.01
C PRO A 204 -0.74 -1.48 -12.49
N GLN A 205 -1.55 -2.51 -12.29
CA GLN A 205 -2.91 -2.44 -11.72
C GLN A 205 -2.95 -2.80 -10.24
N GLY A 206 -1.80 -3.03 -9.64
CA GLY A 206 -1.66 -3.31 -8.21
C GLY A 206 -2.04 -2.09 -7.36
N GLU A 207 -2.67 -2.36 -6.23
CA GLU A 207 -3.14 -1.36 -5.27
C GLU A 207 -2.35 -1.38 -3.96
N LEU A 208 -1.43 -2.34 -3.81
CA LEU A 208 -0.56 -2.39 -2.64
C LEU A 208 0.74 -1.63 -2.88
N LEU A 209 1.11 -0.80 -1.90
CA LEU A 209 2.43 -0.18 -1.84
C LEU A 209 3.32 -0.93 -0.84
N LEU A 210 4.52 -1.25 -1.26
CA LEU A 210 5.59 -1.69 -0.36
C LEU A 210 6.65 -0.60 -0.29
N TRP A 211 6.78 0.01 0.88
CA TRP A 211 7.85 0.93 1.19
C TRP A 211 8.86 0.25 2.10
N LEU A 212 10.14 0.45 1.84
CA LEU A 212 11.25 -0.12 2.62
C LEU A 212 12.03 1.02 3.28
N MET A 213 12.28 0.92 4.59
CA MET A 213 13.04 1.93 5.31
C MET A 213 14.54 1.69 5.14
N ILE A 214 15.22 2.76 4.75
CA ILE A 214 16.67 2.87 4.61
C ILE A 214 17.15 3.76 5.75
N GLU A 215 17.64 3.15 6.80
CA GLU A 215 17.89 3.83 8.07
C GLU A 215 19.13 3.29 8.80
N SER A 216 19.97 2.56 8.08
CA SER A 216 21.28 2.12 8.56
C SER A 216 22.38 2.45 7.56
N LYS A 217 23.63 2.53 8.06
CA LYS A 217 24.81 2.67 7.21
C LYS A 217 24.89 1.50 6.21
N GLN A 218 24.58 0.27 6.66
CA GLN A 218 24.58 -0.92 5.82
C GLN A 218 23.59 -0.81 4.66
N ALA A 219 22.36 -0.35 4.93
CA ALA A 219 21.34 -0.11 3.90
C ALA A 219 21.80 0.92 2.87
N VAL A 220 22.44 2.03 3.32
CA VAL A 220 23.02 3.06 2.44
C VAL A 220 24.17 2.51 1.58
N ASP A 221 24.96 1.61 2.12
CA ASP A 221 26.05 0.98 1.36
C ASP A 221 25.51 -0.03 0.33
N ASN A 222 24.42 -0.74 0.65
CA ASN A 222 23.78 -1.74 -0.22
C ASN A 222 22.68 -1.17 -1.13
N ILE A 223 22.46 0.14 -1.14
CA ILE A 223 21.31 0.78 -1.77
C ILE A 223 21.16 0.44 -3.26
N GLN A 224 22.27 0.26 -3.98
CA GLN A 224 22.26 -0.10 -5.40
C GLN A 224 21.70 -1.51 -5.67
N GLU A 225 21.84 -2.42 -4.71
CA GLU A 225 21.31 -3.77 -4.80
C GLU A 225 19.85 -3.81 -4.34
N ILE A 226 19.52 -3.11 -3.26
CA ILE A 226 18.17 -3.02 -2.72
C ILE A 226 17.20 -2.45 -3.76
N VAL A 227 17.54 -1.33 -4.38
CA VAL A 227 16.66 -0.62 -5.31
C VAL A 227 16.30 -1.41 -6.59
N ARG A 228 17.11 -2.43 -6.92
CA ARG A 228 16.89 -3.31 -8.09
C ARG A 228 15.86 -4.41 -7.85
N VAL A 229 15.45 -4.64 -6.61
CA VAL A 229 14.47 -5.68 -6.29
C VAL A 229 13.11 -5.27 -6.88
N PRO A 230 12.49 -6.08 -7.75
CA PRO A 230 11.23 -5.71 -8.37
C PRO A 230 10.08 -5.77 -7.34
N GLY A 231 9.16 -4.84 -7.44
CA GLY A 231 7.99 -4.76 -6.55
C GLY A 231 8.11 -3.76 -5.40
N ILE A 232 9.23 -3.04 -5.31
CA ILE A 232 9.38 -1.93 -4.37
C ILE A 232 8.60 -0.74 -4.90
N GLY A 233 7.59 -0.29 -4.13
CA GLY A 233 6.77 0.90 -4.41
C GLY A 233 7.45 2.21 -3.99
N GLY A 234 8.44 2.16 -3.12
CA GLY A 234 9.23 3.31 -2.70
C GLY A 234 10.24 2.99 -1.60
N LEU A 235 11.25 3.84 -1.47
CA LEU A 235 12.20 3.80 -0.37
C LEU A 235 11.92 4.97 0.59
N PHE A 236 11.80 4.67 1.88
CA PHE A 236 11.58 5.65 2.93
C PHE A 236 12.86 5.81 3.75
N ILE A 237 13.43 7.00 3.79
CA ILE A 237 14.63 7.24 4.59
C ILE A 237 14.21 7.62 6.02
N GLY A 238 14.70 6.86 7.01
CA GLY A 238 14.53 7.13 8.44
C GLY A 238 15.72 7.94 8.99
N PRO A 239 15.65 9.29 9.04
CA PRO A 239 16.83 10.10 9.34
C PRO A 239 17.34 9.95 10.78
N THR A 240 16.46 9.63 11.72
CA THR A 240 16.84 9.48 13.14
C THR A 240 17.67 8.22 13.35
N ASP A 241 17.15 7.07 12.89
CA ASP A 241 17.84 5.79 13.04
C ASP A 241 19.10 5.72 12.17
N LEU A 242 19.06 6.37 11.01
CA LEU A 242 20.25 6.57 10.18
C LEU A 242 21.36 7.31 10.93
N ALA A 243 21.02 8.39 11.66
CA ALA A 243 21.98 9.11 12.49
C ALA A 243 22.59 8.22 13.58
N PHE A 244 21.74 7.43 14.28
CA PHE A 244 22.22 6.47 15.27
C PHE A 244 23.13 5.41 14.64
N SER A 245 22.78 4.89 13.48
CA SER A 245 23.59 3.91 12.76
C SER A 245 24.93 4.46 12.26
N LEU A 246 24.97 5.76 11.91
CA LEU A 246 26.20 6.47 11.55
C LEU A 246 27.03 6.86 12.78
N GLY A 247 26.45 6.83 13.98
CA GLY A 247 27.13 7.25 15.24
C GLY A 247 27.25 8.76 15.36
N VAL A 248 26.34 9.53 14.75
CA VAL A 248 26.33 11.00 14.75
C VAL A 248 25.03 11.58 15.30
N ALA A 249 24.97 12.88 15.52
CA ALA A 249 23.74 13.56 15.92
C ALA A 249 22.73 13.63 14.76
N ALA A 250 21.43 13.65 15.06
CA ALA A 250 20.36 13.68 14.05
C ALA A 250 20.43 14.86 13.04
N GLY A 251 21.06 15.97 13.39
CA GLY A 251 21.25 17.13 12.51
C GLY A 251 22.63 17.20 11.84
N ASP A 252 23.44 16.15 11.97
CA ASP A 252 24.78 16.14 11.40
C ASP A 252 24.73 16.16 9.86
N PRO A 253 25.63 16.91 9.18
CA PRO A 253 25.71 16.92 7.73
C PRO A 253 25.94 15.54 7.09
N GLU A 254 26.54 14.58 7.80
CA GLU A 254 26.74 13.21 7.30
C GLU A 254 25.41 12.50 7.03
N VAL A 255 24.38 12.76 7.86
CA VAL A 255 23.03 12.23 7.64
C VAL A 255 22.43 12.77 6.35
N GLU A 256 22.54 14.07 6.10
CA GLU A 256 22.03 14.69 4.87
C GLU A 256 22.78 14.14 3.63
N GLN A 257 24.09 13.96 3.70
CA GLN A 257 24.88 13.36 2.62
C GLN A 257 24.43 11.92 2.32
N ALA A 258 24.17 11.11 3.36
CA ALA A 258 23.66 9.76 3.20
C ALA A 258 22.25 9.75 2.55
N MET A 259 21.37 10.65 2.98
CA MET A 259 20.05 10.84 2.38
C MET A 259 20.14 11.24 0.91
N GLU A 260 21.05 12.14 0.54
CA GLU A 260 21.27 12.58 -0.84
C GLU A 260 21.80 11.43 -1.72
N LYS A 261 22.70 10.59 -1.17
CA LYS A 261 23.19 9.36 -1.85
C LYS A 261 22.03 8.43 -2.18
N VAL A 262 21.17 8.12 -1.21
CA VAL A 262 19.98 7.27 -1.41
C VAL A 262 19.05 7.89 -2.46
N LEU A 263 18.72 9.18 -2.31
CA LEU A 263 17.84 9.89 -3.23
C LEU A 263 18.36 9.91 -4.67
N ALA A 264 19.67 10.05 -4.86
CA ALA A 264 20.28 9.98 -6.20
C ALA A 264 20.10 8.59 -6.85
N VAL A 265 20.26 7.52 -6.07
CA VAL A 265 20.04 6.14 -6.54
C VAL A 265 18.57 5.90 -6.87
N CYS A 266 17.65 6.37 -6.02
CA CYS A 266 16.21 6.30 -6.29
C CYS A 266 15.83 6.96 -7.63
N ARG A 267 16.38 8.14 -7.91
CA ARG A 267 16.13 8.85 -9.19
C ARG A 267 16.64 8.06 -10.40
N GLN A 268 17.86 7.50 -10.29
CA GLN A 268 18.44 6.69 -11.37
C GLN A 268 17.62 5.44 -11.65
N ALA A 269 17.09 4.81 -10.61
CA ALA A 269 16.26 3.62 -10.71
C ALA A 269 14.78 3.91 -11.00
N ASN A 270 14.38 5.18 -11.02
CA ASN A 270 12.97 5.61 -11.12
C ASN A 270 12.08 4.98 -10.02
N VAL A 271 12.62 4.83 -8.81
CA VAL A 271 11.89 4.37 -7.62
C VAL A 271 11.53 5.59 -6.77
N PRO A 272 10.27 5.77 -6.34
CA PRO A 272 9.89 6.84 -5.44
C PRO A 272 10.70 6.84 -4.15
N CYS A 273 11.07 8.02 -3.67
CA CYS A 273 11.81 8.18 -2.41
C CYS A 273 11.07 9.14 -1.48
N GLY A 274 10.96 8.77 -0.21
CA GLY A 274 10.31 9.54 0.82
C GLY A 274 11.14 9.66 2.09
N THR A 275 10.68 10.51 3.02
CA THR A 275 11.30 10.67 4.33
C THR A 275 10.31 11.28 5.33
N PHE A 276 10.73 11.37 6.59
CA PHE A 276 10.03 12.06 7.66
C PHE A 276 10.67 13.43 7.88
N ASP A 277 9.99 14.52 7.46
CA ASP A 277 10.50 15.88 7.62
C ASP A 277 9.39 16.93 7.51
N SER A 278 9.46 17.96 8.32
CA SER A 278 8.56 19.12 8.27
C SER A 278 8.99 20.20 7.26
N GLN A 279 10.20 20.13 6.72
CA GLN A 279 10.72 21.09 5.72
C GLN A 279 10.22 20.72 4.31
N VAL A 280 8.89 20.69 4.14
CA VAL A 280 8.19 20.17 2.95
C VAL A 280 8.77 20.72 1.65
N THR A 281 8.79 22.04 1.51
CA THR A 281 9.26 22.70 0.28
C THR A 281 10.71 22.34 -0.07
N LYS A 282 11.59 22.26 0.96
CA LYS A 282 12.99 21.85 0.76
C LYS A 282 13.06 20.44 0.21
N ARG A 283 12.39 19.48 0.85
CA ARG A 283 12.44 18.06 0.49
C ARG A 283 11.83 17.81 -0.88
N LEU A 284 10.72 18.43 -1.21
CA LEU A 284 10.11 18.31 -2.53
C LEU A 284 11.02 18.89 -3.64
N ARG A 285 11.69 20.00 -3.42
CA ARG A 285 12.67 20.55 -4.36
C ARG A 285 13.90 19.67 -4.52
N GLN A 286 14.30 18.96 -3.48
CA GLN A 286 15.34 17.91 -3.57
C GLN A 286 14.89 16.70 -4.36
N GLY A 287 13.57 16.54 -4.63
CA GLY A 287 12.98 15.47 -5.43
C GLY A 287 12.46 14.28 -4.62
N PHE A 288 12.25 14.45 -3.32
CA PHE A 288 11.43 13.49 -2.56
C PHE A 288 10.00 13.50 -3.09
N GLN A 289 9.38 12.34 -3.20
CA GLN A 289 8.05 12.18 -3.78
C GLN A 289 6.97 11.87 -2.75
N PHE A 290 7.34 11.46 -1.54
CA PHE A 290 6.38 11.31 -0.45
C PHE A 290 7.02 11.69 0.89
N LEU A 291 6.24 12.39 1.72
CA LEU A 291 6.73 12.93 3.00
C LEU A 291 5.74 12.62 4.11
N ALA A 292 6.23 12.05 5.21
CA ALA A 292 5.53 12.09 6.48
C ALA A 292 5.91 13.41 7.18
N VAL A 293 4.91 14.28 7.37
CA VAL A 293 5.14 15.67 7.79
C VAL A 293 4.76 15.93 9.25
N GLY A 294 4.54 14.88 10.02
CA GLY A 294 4.22 14.94 11.44
C GLY A 294 3.63 13.65 11.99
N VAL A 295 3.08 13.76 13.19
CA VAL A 295 2.46 12.65 13.94
C VAL A 295 1.07 13.06 14.44
N ASP A 296 0.23 12.07 14.76
CA ASP A 296 -1.15 12.28 15.19
C ASP A 296 -1.31 12.97 16.55
N ASN A 297 -0.30 12.91 17.41
CA ASN A 297 -0.34 13.54 18.73
C ASN A 297 -0.12 15.07 18.70
N GLY A 298 0.09 15.65 17.52
CA GLY A 298 0.19 17.10 17.31
C GLY A 298 1.32 17.82 18.04
N ALA A 299 2.23 17.08 18.67
CA ALA A 299 3.09 17.63 19.71
C ALA A 299 4.21 18.54 19.20
N SER A 300 4.59 18.52 17.93
CA SER A 300 5.80 19.24 17.51
C SER A 300 5.73 19.97 16.18
N TRP A 301 4.77 19.67 15.29
CA TRP A 301 4.75 20.24 13.94
C TRP A 301 3.37 20.76 13.56
N ASN A 302 3.34 21.86 12.82
CA ASN A 302 2.10 22.34 12.25
C ASN A 302 1.75 21.50 10.99
N VAL A 303 1.17 20.32 11.23
CA VAL A 303 0.77 19.38 10.17
C VAL A 303 -0.09 20.06 9.10
N GLN A 304 -1.03 20.93 9.51
CA GLN A 304 -1.92 21.60 8.57
C GLN A 304 -1.15 22.56 7.63
N GLU A 305 -0.18 23.28 8.14
CA GLU A 305 0.66 24.15 7.33
C GLU A 305 1.56 23.34 6.39
N SER A 306 2.12 22.23 6.88
CA SER A 306 2.93 21.32 6.05
C SER A 306 2.11 20.71 4.89
N LEU A 307 0.89 20.26 5.16
CA LEU A 307 -0.02 19.75 4.13
C LEU A 307 -0.40 20.84 3.11
N LYS A 308 -0.59 22.07 3.56
CA LYS A 308 -0.86 23.22 2.69
C LYS A 308 0.32 23.51 1.76
N GLN A 309 1.56 23.52 2.29
CA GLN A 309 2.76 23.73 1.48
C GLN A 309 2.91 22.68 0.38
N GLY A 310 2.59 21.41 0.67
CA GLY A 310 2.61 20.35 -0.32
C GLY A 310 1.55 20.53 -1.42
N ASP A 311 0.35 20.96 -1.04
CA ASP A 311 -0.72 21.24 -1.99
C ASP A 311 -0.38 22.44 -2.89
N GLU A 312 0.21 23.49 -2.33
CA GLU A 312 0.71 24.63 -3.10
C GLU A 312 1.85 24.25 -4.05
N PHE A 313 2.69 23.28 -3.66
CA PHE A 313 3.74 22.75 -4.53
C PHE A 313 3.18 22.00 -5.73
N ARG A 314 2.12 21.19 -5.52
CA ARG A 314 1.41 20.46 -6.59
C ARG A 314 0.71 21.38 -7.60
N SER A 315 0.32 22.57 -7.16
CA SER A 315 -0.44 23.54 -7.99
C SER A 315 0.43 24.38 -8.92
N LYS A 316 1.76 24.26 -8.79
CA LYS A 316 2.76 24.95 -9.65
C LYS A 316 3.27 24.07 -10.76
#